data_555050fe183bd5a78524a9f845783383
#
_entry.id   555050fe183bd5a78524a9f845783383
#
_cell.length_a   1.000
_cell.length_b   1.000
_cell.length_c   1.000
_cell.angle_alpha   90.00
_cell.angle_beta   90.00
_cell.angle_gamma   90.00
#
_symmetry.space_group_name_H-M   'P 1'
#
loop_
_entity.id
_entity.type
_entity.pdbx_description
1 polymer ?
#
loop_
_entity_poly.entity_id
_entity_poly.type
_entity_poly.pdbx_seq_one_letter_code
_entity_poly.pdbx_strand_id
1 'polypeptide(L)'
;MDSRIKRAKMVDQCMTIIFYGIALFFFLLLVGFAGKVIIGGLLGAKPEMFGFSRSGSIGNQVFNTIYLVFISLLVSVPIGVLAGIYLAMYAKPGLVTRFLRTCIETLSSLPSIVVGLFGYLIFLVVLGLSKSLLAGALSISILSLPLITTTTEDAIKGLPEGYYQGSMGLGATKWQTIFHVLLPACLSRIMTGVILAAGRGFGEAAGLLYTTGSGSDLRWNNFSFTSPTSPINVLRPAETLSIQIWNLQTNGQDRALANLSSAVLMILVLAFSIGANVWSRHISKKQAGLEK
;
A
#
# COMPACT_ATOMS: atom_id res chain seq x y z
N MET A 1 -1.07 44.53 -30.05
CA MET A 1 -1.62 43.31 -29.43
C MET A 1 -0.80 42.07 -29.80
N ASP A 2 -0.17 41.98 -30.97
CA ASP A 2 0.56 40.79 -31.45
C ASP A 2 1.89 40.45 -30.73
N SER A 3 2.67 41.45 -30.36
CA SER A 3 4.01 41.17 -29.72
C SER A 3 3.93 40.55 -28.33
N ARG A 4 2.92 40.95 -27.54
CA ARG A 4 2.68 40.36 -26.22
C ARG A 4 2.19 38.91 -26.31
N ILE A 5 1.31 38.61 -27.26
CA ILE A 5 0.79 37.27 -27.52
C ILE A 5 1.90 36.34 -28.02
N LYS A 6 2.78 36.82 -28.94
CA LYS A 6 3.93 36.06 -29.42
C LYS A 6 4.92 35.74 -28.26
N ARG A 7 5.18 36.74 -27.43
CA ARG A 7 6.06 36.54 -26.25
C ARG A 7 5.47 35.55 -25.22
N ALA A 8 4.18 35.65 -24.94
CA ALA A 8 3.49 34.70 -24.07
C ALA A 8 3.54 33.27 -24.61
N LYS A 9 3.27 33.07 -25.93
CA LYS A 9 3.41 31.74 -26.55
C LYS A 9 4.84 31.21 -26.53
N MET A 10 5.83 32.03 -26.73
CA MET A 10 7.24 31.63 -26.68
C MET A 10 7.62 31.19 -25.25
N VAL A 11 7.20 31.94 -24.23
CA VAL A 11 7.42 31.57 -22.82
C VAL A 11 6.73 30.27 -22.50
N ASP A 12 5.49 30.08 -22.93
CA ASP A 12 4.72 28.85 -22.73
C ASP A 12 5.41 27.64 -23.38
N GLN A 13 5.89 27.77 -24.61
CA GLN A 13 6.66 26.72 -25.29
C GLN A 13 7.98 26.41 -24.57
N CYS A 14 8.74 27.43 -24.14
CA CYS A 14 9.96 27.22 -23.39
C CYS A 14 9.69 26.48 -22.06
N MET A 15 8.67 26.90 -21.33
CA MET A 15 8.29 26.25 -20.07
C MET A 15 7.83 24.80 -20.28
N THR A 16 7.06 24.57 -21.35
CA THR A 16 6.64 23.22 -21.73
C THR A 16 7.82 22.30 -22.01
N ILE A 17 8.83 22.77 -22.77
CA ILE A 17 10.05 22.00 -23.06
C ILE A 17 10.83 21.73 -21.76
N ILE A 18 10.95 22.71 -20.87
CA ILE A 18 11.61 22.54 -19.56
C ILE A 18 10.91 21.47 -18.74
N PHE A 19 9.55 21.52 -18.64
CA PHE A 19 8.79 20.53 -17.89
C PHE A 19 8.91 19.13 -18.49
N TYR A 20 8.88 18.96 -19.81
CA TYR A 20 9.15 17.68 -20.46
C TYR A 20 10.58 17.18 -20.20
N GLY A 21 11.57 18.09 -20.20
CA GLY A 21 12.97 17.75 -19.86
C GLY A 21 13.10 17.24 -18.43
N ILE A 22 12.47 17.92 -17.48
CA ILE A 22 12.44 17.49 -16.07
C ILE A 22 11.73 16.14 -15.94
N ALA A 23 10.57 15.97 -16.55
CA ALA A 23 9.80 14.71 -16.51
C ALA A 23 10.61 13.56 -17.10
N LEU A 24 11.28 13.78 -18.25
CA LEU A 24 12.14 12.78 -18.88
C LEU A 24 13.34 12.41 -17.99
N PHE A 25 13.96 13.39 -17.37
CA PHE A 25 15.07 13.16 -16.44
C PHE A 25 14.64 12.25 -15.27
N PHE A 26 13.54 12.58 -14.59
CA PHE A 26 13.04 11.73 -13.51
C PHE A 26 12.62 10.35 -13.99
N PHE A 27 12.00 10.25 -15.17
CA PHE A 27 11.64 8.96 -15.75
C PHE A 27 12.86 8.08 -16.00
N LEU A 28 13.91 8.63 -16.63
CA LEU A 28 15.16 7.91 -16.90
C LEU A 28 15.88 7.52 -15.59
N LEU A 29 15.86 8.38 -14.58
CA LEU A 29 16.42 8.09 -13.26
C LEU A 29 15.70 6.90 -12.62
N LEU A 30 14.36 6.91 -12.60
CA LEU A 30 13.56 5.83 -12.02
C LEU A 30 13.77 4.50 -12.77
N VAL A 31 13.73 4.53 -14.12
CA VAL A 31 13.94 3.34 -14.94
C VAL A 31 15.37 2.81 -14.78
N GLY A 32 16.37 3.70 -14.76
CA GLY A 32 17.77 3.35 -14.55
C GLY A 32 18.01 2.73 -13.17
N PHE A 33 17.41 3.30 -12.12
CA PHE A 33 17.49 2.76 -10.77
C PHE A 33 16.82 1.39 -10.68
N ALA A 34 15.59 1.26 -11.16
CA ALA A 34 14.86 -0.01 -11.16
C ALA A 34 15.60 -1.08 -11.98
N GLY A 35 16.08 -0.71 -13.15
CA GLY A 35 16.88 -1.61 -14.01
C GLY A 35 18.15 -2.09 -13.31
N LYS A 36 18.90 -1.18 -12.67
CA LYS A 36 20.11 -1.53 -11.92
C LYS A 36 19.81 -2.52 -10.79
N VAL A 37 18.75 -2.30 -10.01
CA VAL A 37 18.37 -3.17 -8.90
C VAL A 37 17.95 -4.55 -9.43
N ILE A 38 17.09 -4.60 -10.44
CA ILE A 38 16.58 -5.87 -10.99
C ILE A 38 17.71 -6.66 -11.66
N ILE A 39 18.48 -6.03 -12.56
CA ILE A 39 19.55 -6.71 -13.29
C ILE A 39 20.66 -7.15 -12.31
N GLY A 40 21.08 -6.26 -11.40
CA GLY A 40 22.11 -6.58 -10.41
C GLY A 40 21.71 -7.70 -9.44
N GLY A 41 20.43 -7.78 -9.08
CA GLY A 41 19.91 -8.86 -8.25
C GLY A 41 19.81 -10.20 -8.98
N LEU A 42 19.34 -10.19 -10.23
CA LEU A 42 19.17 -11.42 -11.01
C LEU A 42 20.49 -12.00 -11.51
N LEU A 43 21.47 -11.17 -11.86
CA LEU A 43 22.80 -11.65 -12.32
C LEU A 43 23.58 -12.36 -11.21
N GLY A 44 23.37 -12.01 -9.94
CA GLY A 44 23.98 -12.67 -8.79
C GLY A 44 23.17 -13.84 -8.23
N ALA A 45 22.01 -14.14 -8.80
CA ALA A 45 21.10 -15.14 -8.27
C ALA A 45 21.58 -16.57 -8.53
N LYS A 46 21.53 -17.40 -7.49
CA LYS A 46 21.76 -18.85 -7.58
C LYS A 46 20.42 -19.58 -7.44
N PRO A 47 20.23 -20.75 -8.12
CA PRO A 47 18.96 -21.50 -8.01
C PRO A 47 18.56 -21.85 -6.57
N GLU A 48 19.53 -22.09 -5.69
CA GLU A 48 19.33 -22.43 -4.29
C GLU A 48 18.65 -21.30 -3.51
N MET A 49 18.83 -20.04 -3.94
CA MET A 49 18.25 -18.85 -3.27
C MET A 49 16.73 -18.74 -3.47
N PHE A 50 16.15 -19.41 -4.49
CA PHE A 50 14.70 -19.40 -4.74
C PHE A 50 13.92 -20.44 -3.93
N GLY A 51 14.60 -21.22 -3.10
CA GLY A 51 14.00 -22.23 -2.26
C GLY A 51 13.17 -21.69 -1.10
N PHE A 52 12.60 -22.63 -0.33
CA PHE A 52 11.87 -22.39 0.92
C PHE A 52 12.68 -22.86 2.13
N SER A 53 13.99 -22.71 2.08
CA SER A 53 14.92 -23.06 3.16
C SER A 53 15.01 -21.91 4.18
N ARG A 54 15.42 -22.24 5.41
CA ARG A 54 15.56 -21.27 6.50
C ARG A 54 16.69 -20.25 6.26
N SER A 55 17.80 -20.68 5.71
CA SER A 55 18.97 -19.83 5.47
C SER A 55 19.30 -19.76 3.98
N GLY A 56 19.57 -18.53 3.50
CA GLY A 56 20.04 -18.33 2.13
C GLY A 56 18.98 -18.41 1.03
N SER A 57 17.69 -18.35 1.36
CA SER A 57 16.61 -18.38 0.38
C SER A 57 15.60 -17.25 0.61
N ILE A 58 14.73 -16.97 -0.39
CA ILE A 58 13.76 -15.88 -0.38
C ILE A 58 12.30 -16.37 -0.39
N GLY A 59 12.04 -17.66 -0.62
CA GLY A 59 10.68 -18.17 -0.82
C GLY A 59 9.73 -17.91 0.36
N ASN A 60 10.21 -18.16 1.59
CA ASN A 60 9.43 -17.90 2.79
C ASN A 60 9.18 -16.42 3.01
N GLN A 61 10.15 -15.56 2.70
CA GLN A 61 10.02 -14.11 2.84
C GLN A 61 9.07 -13.51 1.80
N VAL A 62 9.06 -14.03 0.58
CA VAL A 62 8.05 -13.67 -0.45
C VAL A 62 6.65 -13.97 0.06
N PHE A 63 6.43 -15.20 0.55
CA PHE A 63 5.15 -15.59 1.12
C PHE A 63 4.75 -14.69 2.30
N ASN A 64 5.65 -14.48 3.26
CA ASN A 64 5.40 -13.64 4.42
C ASN A 64 5.05 -12.21 4.03
N THR A 65 5.72 -11.64 3.03
CA THR A 65 5.47 -10.29 2.53
C THR A 65 4.05 -10.16 1.97
N ILE A 66 3.66 -11.10 1.10
CA ILE A 66 2.31 -11.11 0.51
C ILE A 66 1.25 -11.32 1.59
N TYR A 67 1.47 -12.29 2.48
CA TYR A 67 0.53 -12.64 3.53
C TYR A 67 0.33 -11.49 4.54
N LEU A 68 1.43 -10.84 4.95
CA LEU A 68 1.39 -9.69 5.85
C LEU A 68 0.61 -8.52 5.24
N VAL A 69 0.88 -8.16 3.97
CA VAL A 69 0.15 -7.09 3.28
C VAL A 69 -1.32 -7.45 3.13
N PHE A 70 -1.65 -8.70 2.80
CA PHE A 70 -3.03 -9.16 2.71
C PHE A 70 -3.78 -8.99 4.04
N ILE A 71 -3.21 -9.44 5.17
CA ILE A 71 -3.82 -9.27 6.51
C ILE A 71 -3.94 -7.79 6.87
N SER A 72 -2.92 -6.98 6.57
CA SER A 72 -2.97 -5.54 6.80
C SER A 72 -4.12 -4.87 6.04
N LEU A 73 -4.32 -5.21 4.77
CA LEU A 73 -5.41 -4.68 3.97
C LEU A 73 -6.77 -5.19 4.44
N LEU A 74 -6.86 -6.44 4.89
CA LEU A 74 -8.10 -7.01 5.43
C LEU A 74 -8.61 -6.21 6.64
N VAL A 75 -7.72 -5.60 7.41
CA VAL A 75 -8.05 -4.72 8.54
C VAL A 75 -8.25 -3.27 8.09
N SER A 76 -7.29 -2.72 7.33
CA SER A 76 -7.26 -1.28 7.03
C SER A 76 -8.31 -0.86 5.99
N VAL A 77 -8.65 -1.72 5.01
CA VAL A 77 -9.61 -1.35 3.96
C VAL A 77 -11.03 -1.17 4.51
N PRO A 78 -11.62 -2.12 5.26
CA PRO A 78 -12.96 -1.92 5.81
C PRO A 78 -13.03 -0.69 6.71
N ILE A 79 -12.06 -0.53 7.63
CA ILE A 79 -12.04 0.58 8.58
C ILE A 79 -11.85 1.91 7.86
N GLY A 80 -10.87 2.00 6.94
CA GLY A 80 -10.57 3.21 6.20
C GLY A 80 -11.70 3.64 5.26
N VAL A 81 -12.32 2.68 4.56
CA VAL A 81 -13.47 2.98 3.68
C VAL A 81 -14.67 3.47 4.51
N LEU A 82 -15.01 2.81 5.62
CA LEU A 82 -16.10 3.26 6.49
C LEU A 82 -15.82 4.64 7.08
N ALA A 83 -14.58 4.91 7.51
CA ALA A 83 -14.17 6.23 8.00
C ALA A 83 -14.28 7.30 6.90
N GLY A 84 -13.85 7.00 5.67
CA GLY A 84 -13.98 7.90 4.52
C GLY A 84 -15.44 8.19 4.16
N ILE A 85 -16.32 7.17 4.17
CA ILE A 85 -17.76 7.35 3.99
C ILE A 85 -18.33 8.27 5.07
N TYR A 86 -17.96 8.04 6.34
CA TYR A 86 -18.41 8.88 7.44
C TYR A 86 -18.02 10.34 7.22
N LEU A 87 -16.75 10.61 6.88
CA LEU A 87 -16.23 11.96 6.65
C LEU A 87 -16.86 12.64 5.44
N ALA A 88 -17.17 11.86 4.37
CA ALA A 88 -17.79 12.40 3.16
C ALA A 88 -19.28 12.72 3.33
N MET A 89 -20.04 11.84 4.01
CA MET A 89 -21.50 11.85 3.95
C MET A 89 -22.17 12.18 5.26
N TYR A 90 -21.56 11.93 6.41
CA TYR A 90 -22.18 12.08 7.72
C TYR A 90 -21.55 13.17 8.58
N ALA A 91 -20.27 13.46 8.42
CA ALA A 91 -19.55 14.41 9.24
C ALA A 91 -20.06 15.84 9.00
N LYS A 92 -20.58 16.47 10.06
CA LYS A 92 -20.96 17.88 10.03
C LYS A 92 -19.76 18.75 10.40
N PRO A 93 -19.66 19.98 9.87
CA PRO A 93 -18.64 20.94 10.35
C PRO A 93 -18.74 21.13 11.87
N GLY A 94 -17.63 20.87 12.58
CA GLY A 94 -17.60 20.96 14.05
C GLY A 94 -16.28 20.48 14.65
N LEU A 95 -16.16 20.55 15.99
CA LEU A 95 -14.94 20.18 16.73
C LEU A 95 -14.54 18.73 16.50
N VAL A 96 -15.49 17.80 16.49
CA VAL A 96 -15.23 16.36 16.30
C VAL A 96 -14.63 16.10 14.92
N THR A 97 -15.24 16.65 13.87
CA THR A 97 -14.74 16.48 12.50
C THR A 97 -13.35 17.10 12.34
N ARG A 98 -13.12 18.27 12.94
CA ARG A 98 -11.79 18.91 12.93
C ARG A 98 -10.76 18.04 13.65
N PHE A 99 -11.10 17.51 14.82
CA PHE A 99 -10.23 16.61 15.56
C PHE A 99 -9.87 15.35 14.76
N LEU A 100 -10.87 14.67 14.14
CA LEU A 100 -10.62 13.49 13.30
C LEU A 100 -9.70 13.81 12.13
N ARG A 101 -9.87 14.95 11.46
CA ARG A 101 -8.97 15.38 10.37
C ARG A 101 -7.55 15.60 10.88
N THR A 102 -7.38 16.30 11.99
CA THR A 102 -6.06 16.49 12.60
C THR A 102 -5.42 15.16 12.96
N CYS A 103 -6.17 14.17 13.46
CA CYS A 103 -5.65 12.83 13.73
C CYS A 103 -5.18 12.13 12.44
N ILE A 104 -5.98 12.20 11.35
CA ILE A 104 -5.62 11.61 10.04
C ILE A 104 -4.37 12.27 9.48
N GLU A 105 -4.29 13.59 9.48
CA GLU A 105 -3.13 14.37 9.02
C GLU A 105 -1.88 14.04 9.84
N THR A 106 -2.00 13.98 11.15
CA THR A 106 -0.91 13.60 12.06
C THR A 106 -0.41 12.20 11.77
N LEU A 107 -1.29 11.21 11.69
CA LEU A 107 -0.91 9.82 11.36
C LEU A 107 -0.25 9.71 9.99
N SER A 108 -0.72 10.49 9.01
CA SER A 108 -0.14 10.51 7.65
C SER A 108 1.28 11.08 7.62
N SER A 109 1.61 12.00 8.54
CA SER A 109 2.92 12.67 8.61
C SER A 109 3.94 11.95 9.49
N LEU A 110 3.52 10.96 10.29
CA LEU A 110 4.45 10.25 11.17
C LEU A 110 5.45 9.39 10.38
N PRO A 111 6.74 9.40 10.76
CA PRO A 111 7.71 8.43 10.26
C PRO A 111 7.29 7.00 10.60
N SER A 112 7.42 6.09 9.64
CA SER A 112 6.97 4.69 9.83
C SER A 112 7.65 3.97 11.00
N ILE A 113 8.91 4.31 11.30
CA ILE A 113 9.63 3.78 12.46
C ILE A 113 8.93 4.14 13.78
N VAL A 114 8.39 5.36 13.89
CA VAL A 114 7.66 5.81 15.09
C VAL A 114 6.36 5.01 15.23
N VAL A 115 5.64 4.77 14.12
CA VAL A 115 4.44 3.94 14.14
C VAL A 115 4.77 2.49 14.48
N GLY A 116 5.92 1.98 14.03
CA GLY A 116 6.42 0.65 14.41
C GLY A 116 6.73 0.52 15.90
N LEU A 117 7.37 1.53 16.50
CA LEU A 117 7.60 1.61 17.94
C LEU A 117 6.29 1.71 18.73
N PHE A 118 5.35 2.51 18.25
CA PHE A 118 4.02 2.61 18.84
C PHE A 118 3.26 1.28 18.77
N GLY A 119 3.33 0.60 17.62
CA GLY A 119 2.81 -0.76 17.45
C GLY A 119 3.46 -1.76 18.40
N TYR A 120 4.77 -1.68 18.62
CA TYR A 120 5.48 -2.48 19.61
C TYR A 120 4.93 -2.24 21.01
N LEU A 121 4.81 -0.97 21.42
CA LEU A 121 4.30 -0.64 22.77
C LEU A 121 2.87 -1.15 22.97
N ILE A 122 1.97 -0.92 22.01
CA ILE A 122 0.58 -1.33 22.14
C ILE A 122 0.43 -2.85 22.03
N PHE A 123 0.93 -3.45 20.94
CA PHE A 123 0.62 -4.85 20.66
C PHE A 123 1.45 -5.81 21.49
N LEU A 124 2.76 -5.53 21.73
CA LEU A 124 3.61 -6.44 22.45
C LEU A 124 3.64 -6.15 23.96
N VAL A 125 3.79 -4.88 24.35
CA VAL A 125 3.95 -4.55 25.77
C VAL A 125 2.58 -4.50 26.48
N VAL A 126 1.60 -3.77 25.95
CA VAL A 126 0.30 -3.59 26.61
C VAL A 126 -0.61 -4.79 26.39
N LEU A 127 -0.75 -5.30 25.16
CA LEU A 127 -1.61 -6.45 24.84
C LEU A 127 -0.91 -7.81 25.04
N GLY A 128 0.39 -7.83 25.34
CA GLY A 128 1.14 -9.06 25.64
C GLY A 128 1.32 -10.00 24.44
N LEU A 129 1.15 -9.51 23.21
CA LEU A 129 1.40 -10.31 22.01
C LEU A 129 2.91 -10.53 21.85
N SER A 130 3.30 -11.70 21.36
CA SER A 130 4.67 -11.91 20.89
C SER A 130 4.91 -11.21 19.55
N LYS A 131 6.19 -11.00 19.18
CA LYS A 131 6.54 -10.57 17.82
C LYS A 131 5.91 -11.53 16.82
N SER A 132 5.08 -11.01 15.92
CA SER A 132 4.25 -11.85 15.04
C SER A 132 3.86 -11.13 13.76
N LEU A 133 3.48 -11.92 12.77
CA LEU A 133 2.93 -11.42 11.52
C LEU A 133 1.68 -10.55 11.77
N LEU A 134 0.84 -10.93 12.74
CA LEU A 134 -0.34 -10.16 13.12
C LEU A 134 0.01 -8.79 13.68
N ALA A 135 0.95 -8.72 14.64
CA ALA A 135 1.38 -7.44 15.21
C ALA A 135 1.97 -6.50 14.15
N GLY A 136 2.76 -7.06 13.20
CA GLY A 136 3.26 -6.31 12.06
C GLY A 136 2.17 -5.84 11.11
N ALA A 137 1.23 -6.71 10.77
CA ALA A 137 0.10 -6.38 9.90
C ALA A 137 -0.79 -5.28 10.50
N LEU A 138 -1.05 -5.30 11.82
CA LEU A 138 -1.77 -4.26 12.52
C LEU A 138 -1.00 -2.93 12.51
N SER A 139 0.32 -2.96 12.68
CA SER A 139 1.17 -1.75 12.59
C SER A 139 1.13 -1.12 11.20
N ILE A 140 1.22 -1.91 10.13
CA ILE A 140 1.05 -1.42 8.75
C ILE A 140 -0.38 -0.93 8.51
N SER A 141 -1.38 -1.59 9.10
CA SER A 141 -2.77 -1.14 8.98
C SER A 141 -2.93 0.29 9.47
N ILE A 142 -2.31 0.66 10.61
CA ILE A 142 -2.33 2.02 11.14
C ILE A 142 -1.75 3.02 10.13
N LEU A 143 -0.62 2.67 9.46
CA LEU A 143 -0.01 3.51 8.42
C LEU A 143 -0.88 3.66 7.16
N SER A 144 -1.68 2.66 6.85
CA SER A 144 -2.52 2.62 5.65
C SER A 144 -3.87 3.31 5.83
N LEU A 145 -4.38 3.39 7.07
CA LEU A 145 -5.70 3.97 7.39
C LEU A 145 -5.88 5.40 6.87
N PRO A 146 -4.95 6.37 7.11
CA PRO A 146 -5.11 7.72 6.62
C PRO A 146 -5.29 7.80 5.11
N LEU A 147 -4.45 7.07 4.36
CA LEU A 147 -4.47 7.06 2.90
C LEU A 147 -5.80 6.51 2.35
N ILE A 148 -6.28 5.38 2.89
CA ILE A 148 -7.54 4.76 2.44
C ILE A 148 -8.72 5.65 2.81
N THR A 149 -8.70 6.27 4.00
CA THR A 149 -9.76 7.17 4.48
C THR A 149 -9.87 8.39 3.60
N THR A 150 -8.76 9.10 3.35
CA THR A 150 -8.75 10.33 2.54
C THR A 150 -9.09 10.04 1.09
N THR A 151 -8.54 9.00 0.48
CA THR A 151 -8.87 8.62 -0.90
C THR A 151 -10.34 8.22 -1.06
N THR A 152 -10.94 7.57 -0.06
CA THR A 152 -12.37 7.25 -0.07
C THR A 152 -13.24 8.50 0.07
N GLU A 153 -12.89 9.39 1.00
CA GLU A 153 -13.58 10.67 1.18
C GLU A 153 -13.55 11.50 -0.11
N ASP A 154 -12.37 11.66 -0.71
CA ASP A 154 -12.17 12.44 -1.92
C ASP A 154 -12.86 11.80 -3.14
N ALA A 155 -12.87 10.46 -3.19
CA ALA A 155 -13.57 9.73 -4.25
C ALA A 155 -15.07 10.00 -4.23
N ILE A 156 -15.69 9.97 -3.05
CA ILE A 156 -17.14 10.23 -2.89
C ILE A 156 -17.45 11.70 -3.14
N LYS A 157 -16.69 12.63 -2.55
CA LYS A 157 -16.90 14.08 -2.74
C LYS A 157 -16.66 14.56 -4.17
N GLY A 158 -15.82 13.84 -4.92
CA GLY A 158 -15.52 14.13 -6.32
C GLY A 158 -16.60 13.67 -7.28
N LEU A 159 -17.66 13.00 -6.82
CA LEU A 159 -18.81 12.66 -7.68
C LEU A 159 -19.73 13.89 -7.89
N PRO A 160 -20.33 14.04 -9.08
CA PRO A 160 -21.36 15.04 -9.31
C PRO A 160 -22.54 14.87 -8.33
N GLU A 161 -23.05 15.97 -7.79
CA GLU A 161 -24.16 15.95 -6.83
C GLU A 161 -25.44 15.26 -7.37
N GLY A 162 -25.62 15.25 -8.69
CA GLY A 162 -26.73 14.57 -9.35
C GLY A 162 -26.86 13.08 -9.01
N TYR A 163 -25.77 12.39 -8.71
CA TYR A 163 -25.82 10.98 -8.24
C TYR A 163 -26.57 10.87 -6.92
N TYR A 164 -26.24 11.76 -5.97
CA TYR A 164 -26.87 11.75 -4.66
C TYR A 164 -28.32 12.23 -4.72
N GLN A 165 -28.56 13.39 -5.36
CA GLN A 165 -29.88 14.01 -5.46
C GLN A 165 -30.85 13.16 -6.26
N GLY A 166 -30.40 12.56 -7.39
CA GLY A 166 -31.23 11.69 -8.23
C GLY A 166 -31.68 10.43 -7.48
N SER A 167 -30.77 9.78 -6.75
CA SER A 167 -31.12 8.61 -5.93
C SER A 167 -32.09 8.95 -4.81
N MET A 168 -31.84 10.02 -4.08
CA MET A 168 -32.74 10.50 -3.00
C MET A 168 -34.11 10.93 -3.55
N GLY A 169 -34.15 11.56 -4.75
CA GLY A 169 -35.39 11.95 -5.42
C GLY A 169 -36.28 10.77 -5.82
N LEU A 170 -35.70 9.61 -6.07
CA LEU A 170 -36.43 8.34 -6.31
C LEU A 170 -36.87 7.64 -5.00
N GLY A 171 -36.67 8.26 -3.83
CA GLY A 171 -37.09 7.72 -2.54
C GLY A 171 -36.10 6.76 -1.88
N ALA A 172 -34.87 6.64 -2.40
CA ALA A 172 -33.84 5.83 -1.75
C ALA A 172 -33.39 6.46 -0.41
N THR A 173 -33.09 5.63 0.57
CA THR A 173 -32.48 6.10 1.83
C THR A 173 -31.01 6.47 1.60
N LYS A 174 -30.46 7.31 2.51
CA LYS A 174 -29.05 7.71 2.44
C LYS A 174 -28.11 6.50 2.41
N TRP A 175 -28.37 5.45 3.17
CA TRP A 175 -27.60 4.21 3.19
C TRP A 175 -27.66 3.50 1.83
N GLN A 176 -28.85 3.34 1.26
CA GLN A 176 -29.03 2.75 -0.06
C GLN A 176 -28.30 3.55 -1.14
N THR A 177 -28.39 4.89 -1.11
CA THR A 177 -27.68 5.75 -2.04
C THR A 177 -26.16 5.56 -1.94
N ILE A 178 -25.60 5.47 -0.73
CA ILE A 178 -24.16 5.28 -0.53
C ILE A 178 -23.72 3.93 -1.12
N PHE A 179 -24.37 2.83 -0.74
CA PHE A 179 -23.88 1.48 -1.08
C PHE A 179 -24.26 1.04 -2.51
N HIS A 180 -25.36 1.52 -3.08
CA HIS A 180 -25.82 1.10 -4.40
C HIS A 180 -25.48 2.10 -5.52
N VAL A 181 -25.20 3.37 -5.18
CA VAL A 181 -24.95 4.40 -6.20
C VAL A 181 -23.56 5.00 -6.06
N LEU A 182 -23.23 5.59 -4.88
CA LEU A 182 -21.99 6.35 -4.73
C LEU A 182 -20.75 5.46 -4.68
N LEU A 183 -20.74 4.41 -3.85
CA LEU A 183 -19.59 3.51 -3.73
C LEU A 183 -19.28 2.79 -5.05
N PRO A 184 -20.25 2.19 -5.75
CA PRO A 184 -19.96 1.64 -7.07
C PRO A 184 -19.41 2.69 -8.04
N ALA A 185 -20.00 3.90 -8.09
CA ALA A 185 -19.57 4.96 -9.01
C ALA A 185 -18.13 5.45 -8.77
N CYS A 186 -17.64 5.39 -7.54
CA CYS A 186 -16.27 5.82 -7.20
C CYS A 186 -15.29 4.66 -6.86
N LEU A 187 -15.70 3.41 -7.06
CA LEU A 187 -14.94 2.22 -6.68
C LEU A 187 -13.52 2.22 -7.27
N SER A 188 -13.35 2.63 -8.53
CA SER A 188 -12.04 2.69 -9.18
C SER A 188 -11.07 3.65 -8.48
N ARG A 189 -11.57 4.79 -7.96
CA ARG A 189 -10.75 5.74 -7.20
C ARG A 189 -10.36 5.17 -5.83
N ILE A 190 -11.31 4.53 -5.13
CA ILE A 190 -11.06 3.86 -3.85
C ILE A 190 -10.02 2.76 -4.03
N MET A 191 -10.15 1.94 -5.09
CA MET A 191 -9.17 0.89 -5.41
C MET A 191 -7.76 1.44 -5.66
N THR A 192 -7.64 2.62 -6.26
CA THR A 192 -6.34 3.29 -6.41
C THR A 192 -5.69 3.57 -5.04
N GLY A 193 -6.46 4.06 -4.06
CA GLY A 193 -5.98 4.25 -2.69
C GLY A 193 -5.54 2.94 -2.03
N VAL A 194 -6.29 1.87 -2.21
CA VAL A 194 -5.95 0.53 -1.70
C VAL A 194 -4.66 0.00 -2.35
N ILE A 195 -4.49 0.18 -3.66
CA ILE A 195 -3.28 -0.22 -4.40
C ILE A 195 -2.05 0.54 -3.88
N LEU A 196 -2.17 1.84 -3.65
CA LEU A 196 -1.09 2.65 -3.09
C LEU A 196 -0.75 2.23 -1.65
N ALA A 197 -1.75 1.93 -0.82
CA ALA A 197 -1.56 1.42 0.53
C ALA A 197 -0.84 0.06 0.54
N ALA A 198 -1.24 -0.85 -0.35
CA ALA A 198 -0.56 -2.15 -0.53
C ALA A 198 0.89 -1.97 -0.98
N GLY A 199 1.13 -1.12 -1.99
CA GLY A 199 2.48 -0.82 -2.49
C GLY A 199 3.41 -0.31 -1.40
N ARG A 200 2.91 0.58 -0.53
CA ARG A 200 3.64 1.04 0.66
C ARG A 200 3.91 -0.11 1.63
N GLY A 201 2.91 -0.96 1.88
CA GLY A 201 3.03 -2.11 2.78
C GLY A 201 4.08 -3.14 2.36
N PHE A 202 4.23 -3.40 1.05
CA PHE A 202 5.26 -4.29 0.52
C PHE A 202 6.69 -3.82 0.81
N GLY A 203 6.93 -2.50 0.71
CA GLY A 203 8.24 -1.91 0.93
C GLY A 203 8.56 -1.57 2.39
N GLU A 204 7.62 -1.74 3.30
CA GLU A 204 7.79 -1.30 4.69
C GLU A 204 8.73 -2.22 5.46
N ALA A 205 9.83 -1.67 5.95
CA ALA A 205 10.78 -2.36 6.81
C ALA A 205 10.81 -1.74 8.22
N ALA A 206 10.92 -0.42 8.30
CA ALA A 206 11.16 0.29 9.56
C ALA A 206 10.03 0.09 10.58
N GLY A 207 8.77 0.14 10.13
CA GLY A 207 7.59 -0.12 10.96
C GLY A 207 7.47 -1.58 11.43
N LEU A 208 8.09 -2.51 10.70
CA LEU A 208 8.02 -3.95 10.97
C LEU A 208 9.12 -4.49 11.87
N LEU A 209 10.28 -3.83 11.92
CA LEU A 209 11.46 -4.29 12.67
C LEU A 209 11.16 -4.65 14.14
N TYR A 210 10.26 -3.89 14.75
CA TYR A 210 9.92 -4.06 16.17
C TYR A 210 8.76 -5.04 16.41
N THR A 211 7.93 -5.28 15.40
CA THR A 211 6.63 -5.95 15.56
C THR A 211 6.56 -7.36 15.00
N THR A 212 7.16 -7.63 13.82
CA THR A 212 7.04 -8.94 13.15
C THR A 212 8.04 -9.99 13.62
N GLY A 213 9.23 -9.56 14.05
CA GLY A 213 10.36 -10.47 14.32
C GLY A 213 11.06 -10.95 13.03
N SER A 214 12.12 -11.75 13.20
CA SER A 214 13.00 -12.22 12.12
C SER A 214 12.99 -13.75 11.95
N GLY A 215 11.87 -14.40 12.23
CA GLY A 215 11.74 -15.85 12.04
C GLY A 215 11.09 -16.21 10.71
N SER A 216 11.68 -17.18 9.99
CA SER A 216 11.09 -17.66 8.72
C SER A 216 11.18 -19.17 8.55
N ASP A 217 11.17 -19.92 9.66
CA ASP A 217 11.20 -21.38 9.64
C ASP A 217 9.80 -21.93 9.35
N LEU A 218 9.43 -22.04 8.08
CA LEU A 218 8.14 -22.55 7.67
C LEU A 218 8.20 -24.03 7.28
N ARG A 219 7.27 -24.79 7.83
CA ARG A 219 7.00 -26.18 7.43
C ARG A 219 5.74 -26.24 6.59
N TRP A 220 5.89 -26.33 5.30
CA TRP A 220 4.82 -26.33 4.32
C TRP A 220 3.90 -27.60 4.35
N ASN A 221 4.24 -28.56 5.17
CA ASN A 221 3.43 -29.76 5.42
C ASN A 221 2.55 -29.65 6.70
N ASN A 222 2.64 -28.53 7.42
CA ASN A 222 1.89 -28.31 8.66
C ASN A 222 1.03 -27.02 8.56
N PHE A 223 -0.27 -27.17 8.40
CA PHE A 223 -1.23 -26.06 8.29
C PHE A 223 -2.07 -25.87 9.57
N SER A 224 -1.48 -26.05 10.73
CA SER A 224 -2.13 -25.77 12.01
C SER A 224 -2.12 -24.26 12.35
N PHE A 225 -3.24 -23.72 12.83
CA PHE A 225 -3.31 -22.31 13.26
C PHE A 225 -2.51 -21.99 14.52
N THR A 226 -2.10 -22.99 15.28
CA THR A 226 -1.38 -22.84 16.57
C THR A 226 0.10 -23.14 16.46
N SER A 227 0.55 -23.86 15.44
CA SER A 227 1.97 -24.21 15.28
C SER A 227 2.82 -23.00 14.89
N PRO A 228 3.94 -22.73 15.57
CA PRO A 228 4.82 -21.59 15.25
C PRO A 228 5.54 -21.74 13.89
N THR A 229 5.56 -22.91 13.30
CA THR A 229 6.17 -23.18 11.98
C THR A 229 5.15 -23.27 10.84
N SER A 230 3.87 -23.13 11.15
CA SER A 230 2.79 -23.21 10.14
C SER A 230 2.73 -21.93 9.28
N PRO A 231 2.63 -22.04 7.96
CA PRO A 231 2.50 -20.88 7.08
C PRO A 231 1.27 -20.00 7.39
N ILE A 232 0.16 -20.59 7.79
CA ILE A 232 -1.12 -19.88 8.03
C ILE A 232 -1.25 -19.27 9.43
N ASN A 233 -0.40 -19.64 10.38
CA ASN A 233 -0.44 -19.06 11.72
C ASN A 233 -0.01 -17.58 11.70
N VAL A 234 -0.92 -16.67 12.00
CA VAL A 234 -0.67 -15.23 12.04
C VAL A 234 0.08 -14.77 13.30
N LEU A 235 0.10 -15.61 14.35
CA LEU A 235 0.78 -15.29 15.62
C LEU A 235 2.24 -15.72 15.62
N ARG A 236 2.76 -16.29 14.55
CA ARG A 236 4.17 -16.63 14.42
C ARG A 236 5.04 -15.42 14.03
N PRO A 237 6.32 -15.39 14.41
CA PRO A 237 7.25 -14.41 13.88
C PRO A 237 7.41 -14.61 12.36
N ALA A 238 7.56 -13.50 11.63
CA ALA A 238 7.63 -13.52 10.17
C ALA A 238 8.63 -12.49 9.64
N GLU A 239 9.67 -12.96 8.99
CA GLU A 239 10.58 -12.10 8.25
C GLU A 239 10.00 -11.81 6.86
N THR A 240 9.86 -10.54 6.49
CA THR A 240 9.48 -10.09 5.14
C THR A 240 10.72 -9.87 4.29
N LEU A 241 10.55 -9.73 2.96
CA LEU A 241 11.65 -9.37 2.05
C LEU A 241 12.32 -8.05 2.45
N SER A 242 11.55 -7.04 2.84
CA SER A 242 12.07 -5.74 3.27
C SER A 242 12.92 -5.84 4.55
N ILE A 243 12.49 -6.64 5.52
CA ILE A 243 13.27 -6.91 6.74
C ILE A 243 14.53 -7.72 6.41
N GLN A 244 14.42 -8.73 5.55
CA GLN A 244 15.58 -9.54 5.11
C GLN A 244 16.63 -8.67 4.43
N ILE A 245 16.22 -7.78 3.52
CA ILE A 245 17.13 -6.82 2.85
C ILE A 245 17.85 -5.96 3.91
N TRP A 246 17.09 -5.41 4.85
CA TRP A 246 17.65 -4.59 5.92
C TRP A 246 18.66 -5.38 6.79
N ASN A 247 18.30 -6.59 7.22
CA ASN A 247 19.16 -7.46 8.04
C ASN A 247 20.47 -7.81 7.32
N LEU A 248 20.38 -8.24 6.04
CA LEU A 248 21.54 -8.64 5.27
C LEU A 248 22.49 -7.48 4.97
N GLN A 249 21.94 -6.28 4.70
CA GLN A 249 22.74 -5.08 4.45
C GLN A 249 23.41 -4.55 5.73
N THR A 250 22.68 -4.52 6.85
CA THR A 250 23.18 -4.00 8.13
C THR A 250 24.26 -4.89 8.73
N ASN A 251 24.07 -6.23 8.64
CA ASN A 251 25.01 -7.18 9.20
C ASN A 251 26.18 -7.55 8.28
N GLY A 252 26.22 -6.96 7.07
CA GLY A 252 27.29 -7.21 6.09
C GLY A 252 27.35 -8.66 5.57
N GLN A 253 26.24 -9.40 5.71
CA GLN A 253 26.12 -10.79 5.28
C GLN A 253 25.92 -10.87 3.75
N ASP A 254 25.48 -11.99 3.22
CA ASP A 254 25.36 -12.32 1.80
C ASP A 254 24.75 -11.18 0.95
N ARG A 255 25.63 -10.40 0.27
CA ARG A 255 25.23 -9.30 -0.61
C ARG A 255 24.46 -9.79 -1.84
N ALA A 256 24.74 -11.02 -2.32
CA ALA A 256 24.04 -11.57 -3.48
C ALA A 256 22.58 -11.85 -3.12
N LEU A 257 22.34 -12.41 -1.94
CA LEU A 257 20.98 -12.63 -1.43
C LEU A 257 20.23 -11.32 -1.17
N ALA A 258 20.91 -10.30 -0.62
CA ALA A 258 20.30 -8.97 -0.40
C ALA A 258 19.88 -8.31 -1.72
N ASN A 259 20.73 -8.37 -2.73
CA ASN A 259 20.44 -7.84 -4.08
C ASN A 259 19.30 -8.61 -4.75
N LEU A 260 19.29 -9.94 -4.65
CA LEU A 260 18.20 -10.77 -5.17
C LEU A 260 16.88 -10.45 -4.47
N SER A 261 16.87 -10.35 -3.13
CA SER A 261 15.67 -9.98 -2.35
C SER A 261 15.14 -8.61 -2.77
N SER A 262 16.03 -7.65 -3.03
CA SER A 262 15.65 -6.31 -3.51
C SER A 262 15.05 -6.36 -4.93
N ALA A 263 15.64 -7.15 -5.83
CA ALA A 263 15.11 -7.33 -7.19
C ALA A 263 13.73 -7.99 -7.17
N VAL A 264 13.56 -9.05 -6.39
CA VAL A 264 12.28 -9.77 -6.26
C VAL A 264 11.22 -8.89 -5.61
N LEU A 265 11.55 -8.13 -4.57
CA LEU A 265 10.63 -7.17 -3.95
C LEU A 265 10.17 -6.11 -4.97
N MET A 266 11.10 -5.56 -5.76
CA MET A 266 10.77 -4.57 -6.79
C MET A 266 9.87 -5.17 -7.87
N ILE A 267 10.17 -6.37 -8.36
CA ILE A 267 9.34 -7.09 -9.35
C ILE A 267 7.94 -7.35 -8.77
N LEU A 268 7.85 -7.80 -7.51
CA LEU A 268 6.59 -8.08 -6.82
C LEU A 268 5.72 -6.83 -6.72
N VAL A 269 6.29 -5.69 -6.30
CA VAL A 269 5.58 -4.41 -6.20
C VAL A 269 5.11 -3.93 -7.57
N LEU A 270 5.97 -4.01 -8.60
CA LEU A 270 5.63 -3.62 -9.96
C LEU A 270 4.52 -4.52 -10.54
N ALA A 271 4.64 -5.83 -10.40
CA ALA A 271 3.64 -6.80 -10.88
C ALA A 271 2.29 -6.59 -10.18
N PHE A 272 2.31 -6.41 -8.86
CA PHE A 272 1.10 -6.10 -8.09
C PHE A 272 0.46 -4.78 -8.56
N SER A 273 1.25 -3.71 -8.68
CA SER A 273 0.75 -2.38 -9.06
C SER A 273 0.16 -2.39 -10.47
N ILE A 274 0.83 -3.03 -11.43
CA ILE A 274 0.35 -3.16 -12.81
C ILE A 274 -0.94 -4.02 -12.83
N GLY A 275 -0.91 -5.20 -12.22
CA GLY A 275 -2.05 -6.10 -12.19
C GLY A 275 -3.29 -5.47 -11.54
N ALA A 276 -3.11 -4.83 -10.40
CA ALA A 276 -4.16 -4.17 -9.67
C ALA A 276 -4.73 -2.95 -10.44
N ASN A 277 -3.89 -2.16 -11.12
CA ASN A 277 -4.34 -1.06 -11.98
C ASN A 277 -5.11 -1.56 -13.21
N VAL A 278 -4.66 -2.63 -13.85
CA VAL A 278 -5.37 -3.24 -14.99
C VAL A 278 -6.74 -3.73 -14.52
N TRP A 279 -6.81 -4.42 -13.40
CA TRP A 279 -8.05 -4.90 -12.82
C TRP A 279 -9.01 -3.76 -12.45
N SER A 280 -8.51 -2.70 -11.80
CA SER A 280 -9.30 -1.50 -11.47
C SER A 280 -9.89 -0.84 -12.72
N ARG A 281 -9.10 -0.71 -13.79
CA ARG A 281 -9.56 -0.16 -15.09
C ARG A 281 -10.63 -1.04 -15.73
N HIS A 282 -10.51 -2.36 -15.64
CA HIS A 282 -11.50 -3.29 -16.17
C HIS A 282 -12.87 -3.14 -15.47
N ILE A 283 -12.85 -3.06 -14.13
CA ILE A 283 -14.05 -2.78 -13.34
C ILE A 283 -14.69 -1.45 -13.75
N SER A 284 -13.89 -0.39 -13.88
CA SER A 284 -14.36 0.95 -14.26
C SER A 284 -15.03 0.96 -15.63
N LYS A 285 -14.47 0.27 -16.63
CA LYS A 285 -15.06 0.15 -17.99
C LYS A 285 -16.40 -0.59 -17.97
N LYS A 286 -16.48 -1.69 -17.21
CA LYS A 286 -17.72 -2.46 -17.06
C LYS A 286 -18.84 -1.63 -16.42
N GLN A 287 -18.50 -0.79 -15.43
CA GLN A 287 -19.45 0.12 -14.77
C GLN A 287 -19.89 1.27 -15.69
N ALA A 288 -19.03 1.75 -16.59
CA ALA A 288 -19.36 2.78 -17.56
C ALA A 288 -20.20 2.26 -18.74
N GLY A 289 -20.52 0.98 -18.80
CA GLY A 289 -21.28 0.36 -19.90
C GLY A 289 -20.54 0.33 -21.24
N LEU A 290 -19.20 0.47 -21.23
CA LEU A 290 -18.36 0.52 -22.42
C LEU A 290 -17.91 -0.86 -22.94
N GLU A 291 -18.16 -1.92 -22.19
CA GLU A 291 -18.00 -3.31 -22.63
C GLU A 291 -19.38 -3.98 -22.73
N LYS A 292 -19.79 -4.30 -23.97
CA LYS A 292 -20.89 -5.22 -24.27
C LYS A 292 -20.40 -6.65 -24.19
#